data_c20a16bec513fa96579a24a6f20b0467
#
_entry.id   c20a16bec513fa96579a24a6f20b0467
#
_cell.length_a   1.000
_cell.length_b   1.000
_cell.length_c   1.000
_cell.angle_alpha   90.00
_cell.angle_beta   90.00
_cell.angle_gamma   90.00
#
_symmetry.space_group_name_H-M   'P 1'
#
loop_
_entity.id
_entity.type
_entity.pdbx_description
1 polymer ?
#
loop_
_entity_poly.entity_id
_entity_poly.type
_entity_poly.pdbx_seq_one_letter_code
_entity_poly.pdbx_strand_id
1 'polypeptide(L)'
;MFKGKYMYKWNNEGDIEAIPQEQGIELPQGGIEFTEEETPIKFTRKETPIFTGVLNYFPDAIREVARCSYAGQQQHNPDKPLAWDRSKSGDELDALSRHLLEAGTIDTDGIRHSAKVAWRALANLQKEIENE
;
A
#
# COMPACT_ATOMS: atom_id res chain seq x y z
N MET A 1 21.29 -21.24 2.17
CA MET A 1 20.15 -20.41 1.74
C MET A 1 20.11 -20.42 0.22
N PHE A 2 19.18 -21.17 -0.36
CA PHE A 2 19.05 -21.25 -1.82
C PHE A 2 18.35 -20.01 -2.33
N LYS A 3 19.07 -19.13 -3.03
CA LYS A 3 18.47 -18.12 -3.88
C LYS A 3 18.14 -18.76 -5.23
N GLY A 4 17.05 -19.53 -5.28
CA GLY A 4 16.55 -20.08 -6.54
C GLY A 4 15.88 -18.99 -7.36
N LYS A 5 16.18 -18.92 -8.65
CA LYS A 5 15.36 -18.14 -9.58
C LYS A 5 14.09 -18.91 -9.87
N TYR A 6 12.94 -18.27 -9.66
CA TYR A 6 11.64 -18.85 -9.99
C TYR A 6 10.98 -18.04 -11.10
N MET A 7 10.36 -18.77 -12.04
CA MET A 7 9.37 -18.21 -12.96
C MET A 7 7.98 -18.53 -12.45
N TYR A 8 7.07 -17.60 -12.63
CA TYR A 8 5.67 -17.80 -12.28
C TYR A 8 4.83 -17.89 -13.55
N LYS A 9 4.00 -18.90 -13.66
CA LYS A 9 2.99 -19.01 -14.73
C LYS A 9 1.62 -19.27 -14.13
N TRP A 10 0.60 -18.89 -14.86
CA TRP A 10 -0.78 -19.29 -14.55
C TRP A 10 -0.99 -20.72 -15.03
N ASN A 11 -1.53 -21.58 -14.16
CA ASN A 11 -1.97 -22.91 -14.56
C ASN A 11 -3.39 -22.85 -15.18
N ASN A 12 -3.85 -23.97 -15.69
CA ASN A 12 -5.18 -24.05 -16.32
C ASN A 12 -6.35 -23.91 -15.33
N GLU A 13 -6.07 -23.94 -14.03
CA GLU A 13 -7.05 -23.81 -12.95
C GLU A 13 -7.14 -22.36 -12.41
N GLY A 14 -6.30 -21.45 -12.95
CA GLY A 14 -6.28 -20.04 -12.56
C GLY A 14 -5.40 -19.72 -11.35
N ASP A 15 -4.51 -20.63 -10.97
CA ASP A 15 -3.55 -20.43 -9.90
C ASP A 15 -2.16 -20.06 -10.43
N ILE A 16 -1.38 -19.36 -9.59
CA ILE A 16 0.01 -19.04 -9.92
C ILE A 16 0.91 -20.19 -9.46
N GLU A 17 1.62 -20.77 -10.39
CA GLU A 17 2.57 -21.86 -10.15
C GLU A 17 4.01 -21.37 -10.30
N ALA A 18 4.84 -21.62 -9.28
CA ALA A 18 6.27 -21.30 -9.32
C ALA A 18 7.04 -22.45 -10.02
N ILE A 19 7.80 -22.10 -11.06
CA ILE A 19 8.64 -23.05 -11.79
C ILE A 19 10.09 -22.79 -11.43
N PRO A 20 10.82 -23.76 -10.82
CA PRO A 20 12.26 -23.63 -10.59
C PRO A 20 13.03 -23.52 -11.91
N GLN A 21 13.90 -22.54 -12.05
CA GLN A 21 14.71 -22.32 -13.26
C GLN A 21 15.85 -23.32 -13.46
N GLU A 22 16.16 -24.14 -12.47
CA GLU A 22 17.26 -25.10 -12.53
C GLU A 22 17.04 -26.28 -13.49
N GLN A 23 15.86 -26.39 -14.09
CA GLN A 23 15.50 -27.52 -14.97
C GLN A 23 15.70 -27.26 -16.46
N GLY A 24 16.44 -26.22 -16.83
CA GLY A 24 16.84 -25.97 -18.22
C GLY A 24 15.69 -25.66 -19.19
N ILE A 25 14.60 -25.09 -18.69
CA ILE A 25 13.49 -24.58 -19.52
C ILE A 25 13.95 -23.28 -20.15
N GLU A 26 14.12 -23.23 -21.46
CA GLU A 26 14.33 -21.99 -22.17
C GLU A 26 13.11 -21.09 -21.99
N LEU A 27 13.37 -19.84 -21.49
CA LEU A 27 12.35 -18.81 -21.41
C LEU A 27 11.84 -18.48 -22.81
N PRO A 28 10.51 -18.36 -23.03
CA PRO A 28 10.02 -17.81 -24.29
C PRO A 28 10.67 -16.44 -24.50
N GLN A 29 11.14 -16.19 -25.72
CA GLN A 29 11.69 -14.87 -26.06
C GLN A 29 10.61 -13.81 -25.79
N GLY A 30 10.91 -12.87 -24.88
CA GLY A 30 9.97 -11.84 -24.44
C GLY A 30 9.55 -11.93 -22.98
N GLY A 31 10.07 -12.89 -22.21
CA GLY A 31 9.85 -12.97 -20.76
C GLY A 31 10.52 -11.81 -20.02
N ILE A 32 9.84 -11.28 -18.99
CA ILE A 32 10.42 -10.27 -18.10
C ILE A 32 11.43 -10.98 -17.20
N GLU A 33 12.70 -10.64 -17.36
CA GLU A 33 13.77 -11.12 -16.48
C GLU A 33 13.92 -10.16 -15.29
N PHE A 34 13.56 -10.60 -14.08
CA PHE A 34 13.83 -9.86 -12.86
C PHE A 34 15.23 -10.22 -12.37
N THR A 35 16.17 -9.29 -12.46
CA THR A 35 17.49 -9.42 -11.84
C THR A 35 17.51 -8.64 -10.53
N GLU A 36 18.22 -9.15 -9.50
CA GLU A 36 18.37 -8.47 -8.19
C GLU A 36 19.15 -7.14 -8.28
N GLU A 37 19.68 -6.80 -9.46
CA GLU A 37 20.53 -5.61 -9.69
C GLU A 37 19.80 -4.49 -10.45
N GLU A 38 18.48 -4.58 -10.63
CA GLU A 38 17.74 -3.48 -11.28
C GLU A 38 17.78 -2.24 -10.38
N THR A 39 18.37 -1.17 -10.93
CA THR A 39 18.25 0.17 -10.34
C THR A 39 16.78 0.54 -10.21
N PRO A 40 16.36 1.07 -9.04
CA PRO A 40 14.97 1.47 -8.86
C PRO A 40 14.53 2.41 -9.98
N ILE A 41 13.38 2.13 -10.57
CA ILE A 41 12.78 2.98 -11.61
C ILE A 41 12.56 4.36 -11.01
N LYS A 42 13.21 5.37 -11.60
CA LYS A 42 13.01 6.76 -11.20
C LYS A 42 11.96 7.39 -12.10
N PHE A 43 10.88 7.83 -11.50
CA PHE A 43 9.84 8.56 -12.18
C PHE A 43 10.16 10.06 -12.26
N THR A 44 9.84 10.66 -13.40
CA THR A 44 9.87 12.12 -13.57
C THR A 44 8.62 12.76 -12.93
N ARG A 45 8.63 14.09 -12.80
CA ARG A 45 7.44 14.82 -12.32
C ARG A 45 6.21 14.57 -13.20
N LYS A 46 6.39 14.42 -14.51
CA LYS A 46 5.29 14.14 -15.45
C LYS A 46 4.76 12.73 -15.34
N GLU A 47 5.57 11.80 -14.86
CA GLU A 47 5.20 10.40 -14.62
C GLU A 47 4.63 10.18 -13.21
N THR A 48 4.40 11.27 -12.45
CA THR A 48 3.80 11.25 -11.11
C THR A 48 2.53 12.14 -11.10
N PRO A 49 1.47 11.75 -11.81
CA PRO A 49 0.28 12.57 -12.00
C PRO A 49 -0.67 12.48 -10.79
N ILE A 50 -0.38 13.23 -9.73
CA ILE A 50 -1.15 13.21 -8.46
C ILE A 50 -2.61 13.55 -8.69
N PHE A 51 -2.90 14.62 -9.43
CA PHE A 51 -4.28 15.03 -9.67
C PHE A 51 -5.03 14.04 -10.56
N THR A 52 -4.54 13.77 -11.77
CA THR A 52 -5.24 12.92 -12.74
C THR A 52 -5.21 11.44 -12.37
N GLY A 53 -4.18 10.99 -11.65
CA GLY A 53 -4.01 9.58 -11.30
C GLY A 53 -4.53 9.18 -9.92
N VAL A 54 -4.78 10.14 -9.03
CA VAL A 54 -5.22 9.87 -7.66
C VAL A 54 -6.44 10.70 -7.28
N LEU A 55 -6.30 12.01 -7.21
CA LEU A 55 -7.36 12.88 -6.69
C LEU A 55 -8.62 12.86 -7.57
N ASN A 56 -8.44 12.81 -8.89
CA ASN A 56 -9.55 12.76 -9.83
C ASN A 56 -10.26 11.40 -9.85
N TYR A 57 -9.56 10.33 -9.51
CA TYR A 57 -10.16 8.99 -9.40
C TYR A 57 -10.95 8.81 -8.10
N PHE A 58 -10.46 9.36 -6.99
CA PHE A 58 -10.95 9.06 -5.66
C PHE A 58 -11.29 10.32 -4.83
N PRO A 59 -12.03 11.31 -5.39
CA PRO A 59 -12.23 12.58 -4.68
C PRO A 59 -12.96 12.41 -3.35
N ASP A 60 -14.00 11.57 -3.31
CA ASP A 60 -14.78 11.35 -2.09
C ASP A 60 -14.05 10.44 -1.10
N ALA A 61 -13.35 9.43 -1.59
CA ALA A 61 -12.53 8.57 -0.73
C ALA A 61 -11.40 9.37 -0.06
N ILE A 62 -10.75 10.28 -0.77
CA ILE A 62 -9.71 11.16 -0.22
C ILE A 62 -10.29 12.09 0.86
N ARG A 63 -11.52 12.62 0.67
CA ARG A 63 -12.20 13.39 1.72
C ARG A 63 -12.45 12.56 2.98
N GLU A 64 -12.87 11.32 2.84
CA GLU A 64 -13.05 10.41 3.98
C GLU A 64 -11.73 10.10 4.70
N VAL A 65 -10.64 9.93 3.97
CA VAL A 65 -9.29 9.78 4.55
C VAL A 65 -8.87 11.05 5.31
N ALA A 66 -9.15 12.23 4.76
CA ALA A 66 -8.89 13.50 5.44
C ALA A 66 -9.71 13.65 6.73
N ARG A 67 -10.98 13.23 6.73
CA ARG A 67 -11.81 13.19 7.94
C ARG A 67 -11.24 12.25 9.00
N CYS A 68 -10.67 11.13 8.59
CA CYS A 68 -9.97 10.20 9.50
C CYS A 68 -8.82 10.90 10.24
N SER A 69 -8.01 11.68 9.54
CA SER A 69 -6.95 12.49 10.15
C SER A 69 -7.49 13.49 11.17
N TYR A 70 -8.54 14.21 10.81
CA TYR A 70 -9.17 15.18 11.71
C TYR A 70 -9.76 14.52 12.97
N ALA A 71 -10.50 13.42 12.79
CA ALA A 71 -11.09 12.68 13.90
C ALA A 71 -10.03 12.16 14.87
N GLY A 72 -8.91 11.64 14.37
CA GLY A 72 -7.78 11.21 15.18
C GLY A 72 -7.16 12.36 15.97
N GLN A 73 -7.01 13.53 15.36
CA GLN A 73 -6.53 14.72 16.03
C GLN A 73 -7.46 15.16 17.17
N GLN A 74 -8.77 15.20 16.92
CA GLN A 74 -9.74 15.57 17.93
C GLN A 74 -9.78 14.58 19.09
N GLN A 75 -9.58 13.30 18.83
CA GLN A 75 -9.56 12.28 19.86
C GLN A 75 -8.34 12.36 20.79
N HIS A 76 -7.16 12.65 20.23
CA HIS A 76 -5.91 12.57 20.97
C HIS A 76 -5.35 13.93 21.41
N ASN A 77 -5.52 14.98 20.61
CA ASN A 77 -4.97 16.31 20.86
C ASN A 77 -5.91 17.41 20.34
N PRO A 78 -7.13 17.58 20.90
CA PRO A 78 -8.15 18.46 20.34
C PRO A 78 -7.74 19.94 20.31
N ASP A 79 -6.86 20.38 21.20
CA ASP A 79 -6.43 21.78 21.33
C ASP A 79 -5.17 22.11 20.53
N LYS A 80 -4.64 21.17 19.77
CA LYS A 80 -3.42 21.35 18.95
C LYS A 80 -3.75 21.37 17.47
N PRO A 81 -2.93 22.04 16.64
CA PRO A 81 -3.04 21.98 15.19
C PRO A 81 -2.97 20.54 14.67
N LEU A 82 -3.63 20.28 13.54
CA LEU A 82 -3.60 18.99 12.91
C LEU A 82 -2.15 18.59 12.57
N ALA A 83 -1.72 17.49 13.16
CA ALA A 83 -0.38 16.94 12.92
C ALA A 83 -0.38 15.43 13.15
N TRP A 84 0.41 14.73 12.38
CA TRP A 84 0.66 13.32 12.57
C TRP A 84 1.91 13.10 13.42
N ASP A 85 1.72 12.50 14.58
CA ASP A 85 2.83 12.08 15.43
C ASP A 85 3.26 10.67 15.06
N ARG A 86 4.31 10.55 14.27
CA ARG A 86 4.85 9.28 13.81
C ARG A 86 5.34 8.37 14.93
N SER A 87 5.76 8.95 16.06
CA SER A 87 6.28 8.18 17.20
C SER A 87 5.20 7.36 17.92
N LYS A 88 3.95 7.79 17.82
CA LYS A 88 2.80 7.12 18.46
C LYS A 88 2.13 6.05 17.57
N SER A 89 2.60 5.90 16.38
CA SER A 89 2.00 5.04 15.34
C SER A 89 3.04 4.01 14.92
N GLY A 90 3.13 2.91 15.66
CA GLY A 90 4.10 1.84 15.43
C GLY A 90 3.50 0.55 14.87
N ASP A 91 2.18 0.48 14.78
CA ASP A 91 1.44 -0.74 14.42
C ASP A 91 0.51 -0.54 13.21
N GLU A 92 0.96 0.22 12.20
CA GLU A 92 0.12 0.56 11.02
C GLU A 92 -0.56 -0.65 10.40
N LEU A 93 0.17 -1.73 10.16
CA LEU A 93 -0.37 -2.92 9.49
C LEU A 93 -1.35 -3.69 10.37
N ASP A 94 -1.10 -3.78 11.67
CA ASP A 94 -2.03 -4.40 12.61
C ASP A 94 -3.31 -3.57 12.75
N ALA A 95 -3.18 -2.26 12.87
CA ALA A 95 -4.32 -1.35 12.92
C ALA A 95 -5.14 -1.41 11.61
N LEU A 96 -4.48 -1.41 10.46
CA LEU A 96 -5.09 -1.60 9.16
C LEU A 96 -5.89 -2.90 9.12
N SER A 97 -5.29 -3.99 9.56
CA SER A 97 -5.90 -5.31 9.54
C SER A 97 -7.15 -5.38 10.43
N ARG A 98 -7.10 -4.78 11.63
CA ARG A 98 -8.28 -4.68 12.51
C ARG A 98 -9.43 -3.96 11.82
N HIS A 99 -9.18 -2.82 11.19
CA HIS A 99 -10.21 -2.07 10.47
C HIS A 99 -10.65 -2.77 9.19
N LEU A 100 -9.78 -3.53 8.53
CA LEU A 100 -10.11 -4.30 7.34
C LEU A 100 -11.17 -5.38 7.63
N LEU A 101 -11.10 -6.02 8.79
CA LEU A 101 -12.10 -7.02 9.22
C LEU A 101 -13.49 -6.41 9.36
N GLU A 102 -13.59 -5.12 9.58
CA GLU A 102 -14.85 -4.39 9.76
C GLU A 102 -15.19 -3.50 8.54
N ALA A 103 -14.52 -3.72 7.41
CA ALA A 103 -14.77 -2.98 6.18
C ALA A 103 -16.24 -3.04 5.77
N GLY A 104 -16.76 -1.91 5.31
CA GLY A 104 -18.18 -1.74 4.97
C GLY A 104 -19.04 -1.21 6.11
N THR A 105 -18.49 -1.05 7.32
CA THR A 105 -19.17 -0.49 8.48
C THR A 105 -18.57 0.86 8.90
N ILE A 106 -19.28 1.56 9.77
CA ILE A 106 -18.87 2.86 10.34
C ILE A 106 -18.51 2.64 11.80
N ASP A 107 -17.35 3.17 12.20
CA ASP A 107 -16.88 3.07 13.59
C ASP A 107 -17.63 4.08 14.51
N THR A 108 -17.44 3.91 15.80
CA THR A 108 -18.09 4.71 16.87
C THR A 108 -17.80 6.21 16.78
N ASP A 109 -16.71 6.61 16.16
CA ASP A 109 -16.35 8.01 15.91
C ASP A 109 -16.98 8.59 14.61
N GLY A 110 -17.82 7.84 13.94
CA GLY A 110 -18.47 8.25 12.69
C GLY A 110 -17.62 8.10 11.44
N ILE A 111 -16.41 7.56 11.56
CA ILE A 111 -15.50 7.34 10.43
C ILE A 111 -15.65 5.92 9.91
N ARG A 112 -15.69 5.76 8.59
CA ARG A 112 -15.73 4.43 7.96
C ARG A 112 -14.46 3.65 8.29
N HIS A 113 -14.60 2.37 8.63
CA HIS A 113 -13.44 1.50 8.82
C HIS A 113 -12.55 1.44 7.56
N SER A 114 -13.14 1.45 6.37
CA SER A 114 -12.38 1.50 5.11
C SER A 114 -11.55 2.78 4.95
N ALA A 115 -12.00 3.92 5.47
CA ALA A 115 -11.20 5.15 5.49
C ALA A 115 -9.99 5.02 6.42
N LYS A 116 -10.15 4.35 7.55
CA LYS A 116 -9.05 4.05 8.48
C LYS A 116 -8.05 3.06 7.88
N VAL A 117 -8.51 2.07 7.11
CA VAL A 117 -7.64 1.17 6.32
C VAL A 117 -6.79 1.99 5.35
N ALA A 118 -7.41 2.87 4.56
CA ALA A 118 -6.70 3.70 3.58
C ALA A 118 -5.69 4.63 4.25
N TRP A 119 -6.06 5.28 5.35
CA TRP A 119 -5.17 6.14 6.11
C TRP A 119 -3.94 5.36 6.63
N ARG A 120 -4.17 4.19 7.22
CA ARG A 120 -3.08 3.32 7.73
C ARG A 120 -2.17 2.81 6.62
N ALA A 121 -2.72 2.49 5.46
CA ALA A 121 -1.93 2.09 4.29
C ALA A 121 -1.02 3.22 3.81
N LEU A 122 -1.54 4.45 3.73
CA LEU A 122 -0.75 5.63 3.40
C LEU A 122 0.33 5.92 4.46
N ALA A 123 -0.01 5.81 5.73
CA ALA A 123 0.94 5.98 6.84
C ALA A 123 2.09 4.96 6.78
N ASN A 124 1.77 3.70 6.53
CA ASN A 124 2.76 2.66 6.37
C ASN A 124 3.68 2.93 5.16
N LEU A 125 3.10 3.23 4.01
CA LEU A 125 3.86 3.55 2.80
C LEU A 125 4.78 4.77 2.99
N GLN A 126 4.27 5.83 3.62
CA GLN A 126 5.05 7.04 3.90
C GLN A 126 6.26 6.73 4.78
N LYS A 127 6.08 5.91 5.82
CA LYS A 127 7.19 5.50 6.70
C LYS A 127 8.23 4.63 5.98
N GLU A 128 7.80 3.73 5.10
CA GLU A 128 8.70 2.94 4.28
C GLU A 128 9.61 3.84 3.44
N ILE A 129 9.02 4.84 2.76
CA ILE A 129 9.76 5.80 1.93
C ILE A 129 10.71 6.68 2.77
N GLU A 130 10.28 7.14 3.92
CA GLU A 130 11.08 7.97 4.82
C GLU A 130 12.28 7.22 5.42
N ASN A 131 12.23 5.88 5.46
CA ASN A 131 13.28 5.02 6.03
C ASN A 131 14.20 4.35 4.98
N GLU A 132 14.09 4.73 3.72
CA GLU A 132 14.97 4.26 2.63
C GLU A 132 16.41 4.79 2.72
#